data_63392e7658638a91f05eee57ab39e3ec
#
_entry.id   63392e7658638a91f05eee57ab39e3ec
#
_cell.length_a   1.000
_cell.length_b   1.000
_cell.length_c   1.000
_cell.angle_alpha   90.00
_cell.angle_beta   90.00
_cell.angle_gamma   90.00
#
_symmetry.space_group_name_H-M   'P 1'
#
loop_
_entity.id
_entity.type
_entity.pdbx_description
1 polymer ?
#
loop_
_entity_poly.entity_id
_entity_poly.type
_entity_poly.pdbx_seq_one_letter_code
_entity_poly.pdbx_strand_id
1 'polypeptide(L)'
;MTPALRQNLTLAVLVLTGINMRPLLTSIGPLLPDIRAASGMSYTLAALLTALPVIAMGVLALAAGWVDRYIGQKRSIALSLLIIAAGALLREIAPNSGLLLTSALAGGIGIGIIQAAIPAVIKHLFPRRTPLVMGLWSAALMGGGGLGAAFTPWLASHSAVWHDALAWWALPALLALFSWLAICRQLPRAPHQTSASPRVAIIGQRRAWTLGLYFGLINAGYASLIAWLPPYYIQLGDSAQYSGSLLALLTVGQTAGALLLPALARQEDRRGIGRRVSSVPGAGAGSRRTTGGGRQAGSLYAGDRIYHRRSVALAFRPAA
;
A
#
# COMPACT_ATOMS: atom_id res chain seq x y z
N MET A 1 27.43 9.27 9.25
CA MET A 1 26.37 8.29 9.47
C MET A 1 26.74 6.98 8.78
N THR A 2 26.75 5.85 9.50
CA THR A 2 27.11 4.55 8.94
C THR A 2 26.06 4.09 7.91
N PRO A 3 26.45 3.33 6.87
CA PRO A 3 25.49 2.84 5.87
C PRO A 3 24.32 2.04 6.46
N ALA A 4 24.61 1.24 7.50
CA ALA A 4 23.57 0.46 8.19
C ALA A 4 22.58 1.35 8.94
N LEU A 5 23.04 2.37 9.66
CA LEU A 5 22.18 3.31 10.36
C LEU A 5 21.26 4.06 9.38
N ARG A 6 21.82 4.49 8.24
CA ARG A 6 21.02 5.14 7.19
C ARG A 6 19.94 4.24 6.63
N GLN A 7 20.23 2.95 6.40
CA GLN A 7 19.23 1.98 5.92
C GLN A 7 18.11 1.78 6.95
N ASN A 8 18.45 1.63 8.22
CA ASN A 8 17.46 1.44 9.29
C ASN A 8 16.58 2.68 9.48
N LEU A 9 17.15 3.87 9.45
CA LEU A 9 16.38 5.13 9.50
C LEU A 9 15.47 5.29 8.28
N THR A 10 15.95 4.95 7.09
CA THR A 10 15.12 4.97 5.89
C THR A 10 13.94 4.01 6.01
N LEU A 11 14.18 2.79 6.53
CA LEU A 11 13.12 1.82 6.76
C LEU A 11 12.09 2.36 7.78
N ALA A 12 12.56 2.94 8.89
CA ALA A 12 11.68 3.52 9.92
C ALA A 12 10.82 4.65 9.33
N VAL A 13 11.39 5.53 8.51
CA VAL A 13 10.65 6.62 7.84
C VAL A 13 9.63 6.08 6.84
N LEU A 14 9.97 5.02 6.08
CA LEU A 14 9.02 4.37 5.19
C LEU A 14 7.85 3.73 5.96
N VAL A 15 8.12 3.05 7.07
CA VAL A 15 7.09 2.49 7.95
C VAL A 15 6.21 3.60 8.52
N LEU A 16 6.80 4.68 9.05
CA LEU A 16 6.08 5.85 9.56
C LEU A 16 5.19 6.49 8.47
N THR A 17 5.71 6.61 7.25
CA THR A 17 4.94 7.08 6.09
C THR A 17 3.76 6.14 5.82
N GLY A 18 3.96 4.82 5.86
CA GLY A 18 2.91 3.82 5.69
C GLY A 18 1.79 3.96 6.73
N ILE A 19 2.14 4.11 8.01
CA ILE A 19 1.18 4.28 9.11
C ILE A 19 0.27 5.49 8.87
N ASN A 20 0.79 6.57 8.29
CA ASN A 20 0.03 7.80 8.04
C ASN A 20 -0.95 7.73 6.86
N MET A 21 -0.91 6.68 6.02
CA MET A 21 -1.75 6.61 4.81
C MET A 21 -3.24 6.36 5.09
N ARG A 22 -3.58 5.65 6.16
CA ARG A 22 -4.93 5.14 6.37
C ARG A 22 -5.74 5.83 7.47
N PRO A 23 -5.17 6.43 8.52
CA PRO A 23 -5.94 7.04 9.60
C PRO A 23 -6.93 8.10 9.09
N LEU A 24 -6.53 8.90 8.10
CA LEU A 24 -7.39 9.93 7.52
C LEU A 24 -8.69 9.35 6.88
N LEU A 25 -8.67 8.08 6.46
CA LEU A 25 -9.82 7.37 5.90
C LEU A 25 -10.63 6.66 6.98
N THR A 26 -9.95 5.96 7.88
CA THR A 26 -10.59 5.05 8.85
C THR A 26 -11.09 5.76 10.10
N SER A 27 -10.62 6.97 10.39
CA SER A 27 -11.06 7.80 11.52
C SER A 27 -12.48 8.34 11.37
N ILE A 28 -12.99 8.43 10.13
CA ILE A 28 -14.31 9.03 9.86
C ILE A 28 -15.45 8.09 10.26
N GLY A 29 -15.34 6.78 9.96
CA GLY A 29 -16.42 5.83 10.16
C GLY A 29 -17.01 5.83 11.57
N PRO A 30 -16.18 5.68 12.63
CA PRO A 30 -16.67 5.68 14.02
C PRO A 30 -17.30 7.00 14.49
N LEU A 31 -16.91 8.14 13.89
CA LEU A 31 -17.45 9.46 14.24
C LEU A 31 -18.51 9.96 13.25
N LEU A 32 -18.87 9.15 12.26
CA LEU A 32 -19.79 9.57 11.20
C LEU A 32 -21.16 10.03 11.71
N PRO A 33 -21.79 9.40 12.72
CA PRO A 33 -23.02 9.89 13.30
C PRO A 33 -22.88 11.30 13.89
N ASP A 34 -21.82 11.56 14.66
CA ASP A 34 -21.57 12.85 15.29
C ASP A 34 -21.28 13.94 14.22
N ILE A 35 -20.48 13.60 13.22
CA ILE A 35 -20.19 14.48 12.08
C ILE A 35 -21.49 14.86 11.36
N ARG A 36 -22.38 13.89 11.14
CA ARG A 36 -23.66 14.15 10.46
C ARG A 36 -24.60 14.99 11.31
N ALA A 37 -24.69 14.70 12.60
CA ALA A 37 -25.52 15.47 13.53
C ALA A 37 -25.08 16.95 13.60
N ALA A 38 -23.76 17.17 13.66
CA ALA A 38 -23.19 18.50 13.76
C ALA A 38 -23.26 19.31 12.43
N SER A 39 -23.00 18.64 11.29
CA SER A 39 -22.90 19.29 9.97
C SER A 39 -24.21 19.33 9.17
N GLY A 40 -25.27 18.64 9.62
CA GLY A 40 -26.50 18.47 8.86
C GLY A 40 -26.33 17.67 7.56
N MET A 41 -25.24 16.90 7.43
CA MET A 41 -24.86 16.20 6.22
C MET A 41 -25.81 15.05 5.89
N SER A 42 -26.25 14.98 4.62
CA SER A 42 -27.03 13.86 4.12
C SER A 42 -26.21 12.57 4.06
N TYR A 43 -26.87 11.41 4.01
CA TYR A 43 -26.18 10.11 3.83
C TYR A 43 -25.36 10.07 2.53
N THR A 44 -25.81 10.73 1.47
CA THR A 44 -25.08 10.82 0.20
C THR A 44 -23.75 11.58 0.36
N LEU A 45 -23.77 12.73 1.05
CA LEU A 45 -22.55 13.50 1.33
C LEU A 45 -21.61 12.74 2.26
N ALA A 46 -22.17 12.03 3.23
CA ALA A 46 -21.40 11.16 4.13
C ALA A 46 -20.69 10.01 3.36
N ALA A 47 -21.39 9.40 2.39
CA ALA A 47 -20.79 8.41 1.51
C ALA A 47 -19.68 9.00 0.64
N LEU A 48 -19.84 10.23 0.14
CA LEU A 48 -18.79 10.92 -0.62
C LEU A 48 -17.56 11.23 0.24
N LEU A 49 -17.72 11.48 1.53
CA LEU A 49 -16.60 11.74 2.43
C LEU A 49 -15.60 10.56 2.50
N THR A 50 -16.10 9.34 2.31
CA THR A 50 -15.28 8.12 2.26
C THR A 50 -14.91 7.70 0.83
N ALA A 51 -15.79 7.92 -0.14
CA ALA A 51 -15.58 7.52 -1.53
C ALA A 51 -14.61 8.47 -2.28
N LEU A 52 -14.70 9.78 -2.03
CA LEU A 52 -13.93 10.80 -2.73
C LEU A 52 -12.41 10.61 -2.61
N PRO A 53 -11.84 10.31 -1.41
CA PRO A 53 -10.42 9.98 -1.31
C PRO A 53 -10.01 8.78 -2.14
N VAL A 54 -10.85 7.73 -2.18
CA VAL A 54 -10.56 6.50 -2.94
C VAL A 54 -10.56 6.78 -4.44
N ILE A 55 -11.51 7.59 -4.92
CA ILE A 55 -11.56 8.05 -6.32
C ILE A 55 -10.30 8.86 -6.64
N ALA A 56 -9.93 9.82 -5.78
CA ALA A 56 -8.73 10.62 -5.94
C ALA A 56 -7.46 9.74 -6.00
N MET A 57 -7.34 8.76 -5.11
CA MET A 57 -6.23 7.79 -5.13
C MET A 57 -6.16 7.05 -6.47
N GLY A 58 -7.29 6.60 -7.02
CA GLY A 58 -7.34 5.92 -8.32
C GLY A 58 -6.88 6.81 -9.47
N VAL A 59 -7.37 8.05 -9.55
CA VAL A 59 -6.98 9.04 -10.57
C VAL A 59 -5.49 9.36 -10.46
N LEU A 60 -5.00 9.62 -9.24
CA LEU A 60 -3.60 9.94 -9.00
C LEU A 60 -2.66 8.76 -9.24
N ALA A 61 -3.11 7.52 -9.02
CA ALA A 61 -2.32 6.34 -9.37
C ALA A 61 -2.00 6.29 -10.87
N LEU A 62 -2.95 6.71 -11.73
CA LEU A 62 -2.72 6.83 -13.17
C LEU A 62 -1.80 8.01 -13.53
N ALA A 63 -1.90 9.12 -12.81
CA ALA A 63 -1.13 10.34 -13.03
C ALA A 63 0.25 10.33 -12.34
N ALA A 64 0.51 9.40 -11.43
CA ALA A 64 1.70 9.42 -10.57
C ALA A 64 3.02 9.45 -11.35
N GLY A 65 3.13 8.71 -12.44
CA GLY A 65 4.32 8.73 -13.29
C GLY A 65 4.57 10.10 -13.97
N TRP A 66 3.51 10.87 -14.19
CA TRP A 66 3.60 12.25 -14.67
C TRP A 66 4.06 13.19 -13.54
N VAL A 67 3.47 13.07 -12.35
CA VAL A 67 3.85 13.85 -11.17
C VAL A 67 5.33 13.63 -10.81
N ASP A 68 5.80 12.38 -10.77
CA ASP A 68 7.19 12.05 -10.47
C ASP A 68 8.18 12.61 -11.51
N ARG A 69 7.75 12.70 -12.76
CA ARG A 69 8.59 13.27 -13.84
C ARG A 69 8.80 14.77 -13.68
N TYR A 70 7.75 15.52 -13.29
CA TYR A 70 7.81 16.98 -13.19
C TYR A 70 8.37 17.47 -11.84
N ILE A 71 7.96 16.87 -10.74
CA ILE A 71 8.30 17.33 -9.39
C ILE A 71 9.52 16.57 -8.86
N GLY A 72 9.69 15.33 -9.29
CA GLY A 72 10.71 14.38 -8.81
C GLY A 72 10.24 13.63 -7.56
N GLN A 73 10.55 12.34 -7.50
CA GLN A 73 10.02 11.38 -6.53
C GLN A 73 10.16 11.82 -5.06
N LYS A 74 11.29 12.40 -4.67
CA LYS A 74 11.52 12.85 -3.29
C LYS A 74 10.62 14.00 -2.89
N ARG A 75 10.43 14.96 -3.80
CA ARG A 75 9.57 16.13 -3.59
C ARG A 75 8.10 15.74 -3.65
N SER A 76 7.72 14.82 -4.54
CA SER A 76 6.35 14.29 -4.62
C SER A 76 5.93 13.69 -3.28
N ILE A 77 6.77 12.87 -2.65
CA ILE A 77 6.47 12.27 -1.33
C ILE A 77 6.37 13.35 -0.25
N ALA A 78 7.31 14.33 -0.20
CA ALA A 78 7.25 15.42 0.77
C ALA A 78 5.99 16.27 0.61
N LEU A 79 5.65 16.66 -0.63
CA LEU A 79 4.45 17.42 -0.93
C LEU A 79 3.18 16.65 -0.54
N SER A 80 3.15 15.36 -0.81
CA SER A 80 2.02 14.50 -0.46
C SER A 80 1.82 14.37 1.04
N LEU A 81 2.90 14.22 1.83
CA LEU A 81 2.83 14.22 3.29
C LEU A 81 2.33 15.58 3.83
N LEU A 82 2.76 16.69 3.22
CA LEU A 82 2.28 18.01 3.53
C LEU A 82 0.78 18.14 3.24
N ILE A 83 0.32 17.67 2.08
CA ILE A 83 -1.10 17.68 1.70
C ILE A 83 -1.94 16.84 2.66
N ILE A 84 -1.44 15.66 3.08
CA ILE A 84 -2.12 14.82 4.08
C ILE A 84 -2.22 15.54 5.42
N ALA A 85 -1.13 16.16 5.90
CA ALA A 85 -1.14 16.92 7.14
C ALA A 85 -2.07 18.12 7.06
N ALA A 86 -2.02 18.89 5.97
CA ALA A 86 -2.92 20.02 5.74
C ALA A 86 -4.39 19.57 5.66
N GLY A 87 -4.68 18.44 4.99
CA GLY A 87 -6.01 17.86 4.94
C GLY A 87 -6.53 17.43 6.32
N ALA A 88 -5.67 16.92 7.19
CA ALA A 88 -6.03 16.61 8.58
C ALA A 88 -6.29 17.89 9.41
N LEU A 89 -5.43 18.89 9.30
CA LEU A 89 -5.61 20.19 9.97
C LEU A 89 -6.85 20.94 9.47
N LEU A 90 -7.18 20.82 8.19
CA LEU A 90 -8.36 21.45 7.61
C LEU A 90 -9.66 20.97 8.27
N ARG A 91 -9.66 19.77 8.87
CA ARG A 91 -10.80 19.21 9.61
C ARG A 91 -11.06 19.93 10.93
N GLU A 92 -10.03 20.51 11.53
CA GLU A 92 -10.15 21.29 12.75
C GLU A 92 -11.06 22.52 12.56
N ILE A 93 -10.88 23.19 11.44
CA ILE A 93 -11.58 24.44 11.13
C ILE A 93 -12.75 24.25 10.16
N ALA A 94 -13.22 23.03 9.95
CA ALA A 94 -14.25 22.72 8.95
C ALA A 94 -15.67 23.01 9.48
N PRO A 95 -16.25 24.21 9.21
CA PRO A 95 -17.58 24.57 9.70
C PRO A 95 -18.71 23.93 8.89
N ASN A 96 -18.41 23.34 7.75
CA ASN A 96 -19.40 22.81 6.82
C ASN A 96 -18.93 21.54 6.10
N SER A 97 -19.89 20.82 5.52
CA SER A 97 -19.63 19.58 4.77
C SER A 97 -18.73 19.76 3.56
N GLY A 98 -18.75 20.94 2.92
CA GLY A 98 -17.89 21.22 1.76
C GLY A 98 -16.41 21.21 2.10
N LEU A 99 -16.03 21.81 3.25
CA LEU A 99 -14.64 21.84 3.71
C LEU A 99 -14.17 20.46 4.17
N LEU A 100 -15.06 19.65 4.77
CA LEU A 100 -14.78 18.25 5.09
C LEU A 100 -14.51 17.43 3.83
N LEU A 101 -15.30 17.60 2.78
CA LEU A 101 -15.10 16.93 1.49
C LEU A 101 -13.78 17.35 0.82
N THR A 102 -13.43 18.65 0.88
CA THR A 102 -12.13 19.13 0.36
C THR A 102 -10.96 18.57 1.13
N SER A 103 -11.07 18.44 2.47
CA SER A 103 -10.04 17.78 3.31
C SER A 103 -9.85 16.31 2.94
N ALA A 104 -10.96 15.60 2.69
CA ALA A 104 -10.96 14.21 2.28
C ALA A 104 -10.32 14.03 0.89
N LEU A 105 -10.66 14.92 -0.06
CA LEU A 105 -10.07 14.95 -1.40
C LEU A 105 -8.55 15.21 -1.32
N ALA A 106 -8.14 16.22 -0.56
CA ALA A 106 -6.72 16.54 -0.35
C ALA A 106 -5.95 15.33 0.21
N GLY A 107 -6.50 14.69 1.24
CA GLY A 107 -5.92 13.47 1.78
C GLY A 107 -5.79 12.35 0.75
N GLY A 108 -6.85 12.11 -0.04
CA GLY A 108 -6.85 11.11 -1.11
C GLY A 108 -5.79 11.39 -2.18
N ILE A 109 -5.59 12.65 -2.57
CA ILE A 109 -4.54 13.09 -3.49
C ILE A 109 -3.16 12.74 -2.92
N GLY A 110 -2.87 13.16 -1.68
CA GLY A 110 -1.58 12.88 -1.05
C GLY A 110 -1.31 11.38 -0.92
N ILE A 111 -2.30 10.60 -0.47
CA ILE A 111 -2.19 9.15 -0.33
C ILE A 111 -1.94 8.49 -1.69
N GLY A 112 -2.67 8.88 -2.74
CA GLY A 112 -2.55 8.31 -4.08
C GLY A 112 -1.15 8.47 -4.66
N ILE A 113 -0.56 9.66 -4.55
CA ILE A 113 0.81 9.95 -5.02
C ILE A 113 1.84 9.09 -4.26
N ILE A 114 1.75 9.03 -2.93
CA ILE A 114 2.69 8.24 -2.11
C ILE A 114 2.58 6.75 -2.43
N GLN A 115 1.37 6.20 -2.53
CA GLN A 115 1.17 4.78 -2.83
C GLN A 115 1.76 4.39 -4.19
N ALA A 116 1.74 5.28 -5.16
CA ALA A 116 2.36 5.04 -6.45
C ALA A 116 3.90 5.20 -6.42
N ALA A 117 4.43 6.12 -5.63
CA ALA A 117 5.86 6.44 -5.57
C ALA A 117 6.67 5.45 -4.71
N ILE A 118 6.14 5.03 -3.55
CA ILE A 118 6.88 4.22 -2.56
C ILE A 118 7.38 2.87 -3.09
N PRO A 119 6.64 2.09 -3.87
CA PRO A 119 7.14 0.82 -4.41
C PRO A 119 8.43 0.99 -5.23
N ALA A 120 8.54 2.06 -6.01
CA ALA A 120 9.73 2.37 -6.77
C ALA A 120 10.91 2.77 -5.85
N VAL A 121 10.65 3.57 -4.81
CA VAL A 121 11.64 3.92 -3.77
C VAL A 121 12.17 2.68 -3.08
N ILE A 122 11.30 1.80 -2.63
CA ILE A 122 11.68 0.56 -1.93
C ILE A 122 12.53 -0.32 -2.84
N LYS A 123 12.11 -0.52 -4.08
CA LYS A 123 12.85 -1.32 -5.06
C LYS A 123 14.25 -0.75 -5.34
N HIS A 124 14.37 0.57 -5.37
CA HIS A 124 15.66 1.23 -5.60
C HIS A 124 16.59 1.17 -4.37
N LEU A 125 16.05 1.42 -3.18
CA LEU A 125 16.86 1.51 -1.96
C LEU A 125 17.15 0.14 -1.32
N PHE A 126 16.28 -0.85 -1.50
CA PHE A 126 16.37 -2.18 -0.89
C PHE A 126 16.25 -3.31 -1.94
N PRO A 127 17.08 -3.35 -3.00
CA PRO A 127 16.92 -4.31 -4.10
C PRO A 127 16.98 -5.77 -3.64
N ARG A 128 17.82 -6.08 -2.63
CA ARG A 128 17.96 -7.44 -2.09
C ARG A 128 16.88 -7.83 -1.07
N ARG A 129 16.15 -6.84 -0.51
CA ARG A 129 15.15 -7.01 0.55
C ARG A 129 13.78 -6.43 0.17
N THR A 130 13.57 -6.16 -1.13
CA THR A 130 12.33 -5.54 -1.63
C THR A 130 11.06 -6.22 -1.11
N PRO A 131 10.91 -7.56 -1.14
CA PRO A 131 9.68 -8.21 -0.67
C PRO A 131 9.44 -8.00 0.83
N LEU A 132 10.50 -8.03 1.64
CA LEU A 132 10.39 -7.81 3.09
C LEU A 132 9.97 -6.37 3.40
N VAL A 133 10.65 -5.39 2.78
CA VAL A 133 10.36 -3.97 3.02
C VAL A 133 8.96 -3.59 2.49
N MET A 134 8.54 -4.16 1.37
CA MET A 134 7.17 -4.01 0.87
C MET A 134 6.14 -4.60 1.82
N GLY A 135 6.41 -5.78 2.38
CA GLY A 135 5.56 -6.39 3.39
C GLY A 135 5.43 -5.53 4.65
N LEU A 136 6.54 -5.02 5.18
CA LEU A 136 6.55 -4.12 6.33
C LEU A 136 5.80 -2.82 6.05
N TRP A 137 6.00 -2.22 4.88
CA TRP A 137 5.28 -1.02 4.48
C TRP A 137 3.77 -1.28 4.34
N SER A 138 3.36 -2.40 3.74
CA SER A 138 1.95 -2.80 3.63
C SER A 138 1.33 -3.06 5.00
N ALA A 139 2.07 -3.73 5.90
CA ALA A 139 1.64 -3.95 7.29
C ALA A 139 1.47 -2.63 8.04
N ALA A 140 2.40 -1.68 7.88
CA ALA A 140 2.33 -0.34 8.46
C ALA A 140 1.10 0.42 7.93
N LEU A 141 0.83 0.33 6.63
CA LEU A 141 -0.35 0.94 6.01
C LEU A 141 -1.66 0.39 6.58
N MET A 142 -1.77 -0.95 6.72
CA MET A 142 -2.96 -1.56 7.32
C MET A 142 -3.06 -1.27 8.82
N GLY A 143 -1.95 -1.39 9.55
CA GLY A 143 -1.87 -1.08 10.97
C GLY A 143 -2.25 0.38 11.28
N GLY A 144 -1.82 1.32 10.44
CA GLY A 144 -2.25 2.72 10.52
C GLY A 144 -3.76 2.88 10.40
N GLY A 145 -4.41 2.09 9.53
CA GLY A 145 -5.86 2.04 9.43
C GLY A 145 -6.53 1.58 10.72
N GLY A 146 -6.00 0.53 11.34
CA GLY A 146 -6.47 0.04 12.64
C GLY A 146 -6.32 1.06 13.75
N LEU A 147 -5.15 1.74 13.79
CA LEU A 147 -4.92 2.84 14.74
C LEU A 147 -5.93 3.97 14.53
N GLY A 148 -6.19 4.37 13.27
CA GLY A 148 -7.19 5.39 12.95
C GLY A 148 -8.58 5.02 13.45
N ALA A 149 -9.00 3.79 13.24
CA ALA A 149 -10.32 3.32 13.65
C ALA A 149 -10.48 3.19 15.16
N ALA A 150 -9.48 2.66 15.86
CA ALA A 150 -9.55 2.42 17.30
C ALA A 150 -9.26 3.68 18.14
N PHE A 151 -8.26 4.46 17.73
CA PHE A 151 -7.75 5.57 18.55
C PHE A 151 -8.57 6.84 18.39
N THR A 152 -9.20 7.07 17.22
CA THR A 152 -9.98 8.28 16.98
C THR A 152 -11.22 8.41 17.89
N PRO A 153 -12.04 7.36 18.12
CA PRO A 153 -13.15 7.46 19.07
C PRO A 153 -12.69 7.70 20.50
N TRP A 154 -11.55 7.12 20.89
CA TRP A 154 -10.95 7.34 22.19
C TRP A 154 -10.49 8.81 22.33
N LEU A 155 -9.85 9.37 21.31
CA LEU A 155 -9.50 10.80 21.29
C LEU A 155 -10.76 11.68 21.39
N ALA A 156 -11.80 11.36 20.62
CA ALA A 156 -13.05 12.12 20.63
C ALA A 156 -13.75 12.08 22.01
N SER A 157 -13.65 10.98 22.76
CA SER A 157 -14.21 10.89 24.12
C SER A 157 -13.45 11.73 25.16
N HIS A 158 -12.21 12.15 24.84
CA HIS A 158 -11.36 13.00 25.70
C HIS A 158 -11.21 14.43 25.17
N SER A 159 -11.75 14.72 23.98
CA SER A 159 -11.74 16.05 23.36
C SER A 159 -13.10 16.73 23.55
N ALA A 160 -13.10 18.06 23.53
CA ALA A 160 -14.35 18.83 23.63
C ALA A 160 -15.21 18.68 22.36
N VAL A 161 -14.56 18.45 21.21
CA VAL A 161 -15.20 18.40 19.88
C VAL A 161 -14.58 17.29 19.03
N TRP A 162 -15.40 16.66 18.19
CA TRP A 162 -14.92 15.59 17.29
C TRP A 162 -13.88 16.07 16.26
N HIS A 163 -13.83 17.36 15.96
CA HIS A 163 -12.85 17.97 15.06
C HIS A 163 -11.41 17.75 15.54
N ASP A 164 -11.15 17.96 16.83
CA ASP A 164 -9.84 17.78 17.45
C ASP A 164 -9.30 16.37 17.24
N ALA A 165 -10.18 15.35 17.41
CA ALA A 165 -9.83 13.96 17.24
C ALA A 165 -9.42 13.62 15.79
N LEU A 166 -10.03 14.29 14.80
CA LEU A 166 -9.66 14.11 13.38
C LEU A 166 -8.39 14.90 13.04
N ALA A 167 -8.23 16.12 13.55
CA ALA A 167 -7.07 16.97 13.31
C ALA A 167 -5.80 16.42 13.95
N TRP A 168 -5.93 15.66 15.05
CA TRP A 168 -4.81 15.03 15.76
C TRP A 168 -3.91 14.21 14.80
N TRP A 169 -4.49 13.60 13.75
CA TRP A 169 -3.75 12.85 12.76
C TRP A 169 -2.81 13.69 11.89
N ALA A 170 -2.85 15.01 11.99
CA ALA A 170 -1.84 15.88 11.41
C ALA A 170 -0.47 15.73 12.08
N LEU A 171 -0.42 15.47 13.40
CA LEU A 171 0.83 15.34 14.14
C LEU A 171 1.73 14.20 13.60
N PRO A 172 1.26 12.94 13.52
CA PRO A 172 2.07 11.88 12.95
C PRO A 172 2.39 12.12 11.46
N ALA A 173 1.52 12.79 10.69
CA ALA A 173 1.80 13.15 9.31
C ALA A 173 2.91 14.19 9.19
N LEU A 174 2.93 15.20 10.03
CA LEU A 174 4.01 16.18 10.13
C LEU A 174 5.32 15.52 10.57
N LEU A 175 5.26 14.61 11.57
CA LEU A 175 6.43 13.85 11.99
C LEU A 175 7.00 13.01 10.83
N ALA A 176 6.16 12.38 10.04
CA ALA A 176 6.58 11.66 8.83
C ALA A 176 7.20 12.59 7.79
N LEU A 177 6.61 13.79 7.59
CA LEU A 177 7.13 14.82 6.68
C LEU A 177 8.52 15.28 7.10
N PHE A 178 8.71 15.69 8.35
CA PHE A 178 10.02 16.16 8.84
C PHE A 178 11.05 15.04 8.80
N SER A 179 10.69 13.83 9.19
CA SER A 179 11.56 12.66 9.11
C SER A 179 11.95 12.35 7.66
N TRP A 180 11.02 12.46 6.72
CA TRP A 180 11.30 12.31 5.29
C TRP A 180 12.25 13.40 4.78
N LEU A 181 11.99 14.67 5.11
CA LEU A 181 12.85 15.80 4.70
C LEU A 181 14.27 15.67 5.25
N ALA A 182 14.44 15.17 6.48
CA ALA A 182 15.74 14.95 7.09
C ALA A 182 16.55 13.87 6.34
N ILE A 183 15.87 12.78 5.91
CA ILE A 183 16.59 11.65 5.30
C ILE A 183 16.69 11.76 3.78
N CYS A 184 15.72 12.39 3.11
CA CYS A 184 15.64 12.42 1.65
C CYS A 184 16.85 13.09 0.98
N ARG A 185 17.52 14.03 1.67
CA ARG A 185 18.76 14.67 1.18
C ARG A 185 19.91 13.68 1.09
N GLN A 186 19.95 12.67 1.95
CA GLN A 186 21.01 11.66 2.02
C GLN A 186 20.75 10.44 1.12
N LEU A 187 19.53 10.32 0.58
CA LEU A 187 19.19 9.24 -0.33
C LEU A 187 19.77 9.47 -1.73
N PRO A 188 20.23 8.42 -2.42
CA PRO A 188 20.65 8.54 -3.81
C PRO A 188 19.50 9.06 -4.66
N ARG A 189 19.81 9.84 -5.69
CA ARG A 189 18.80 10.22 -6.69
C ARG A 189 18.40 8.98 -7.45
N ALA A 190 17.08 8.73 -7.54
CA ALA A 190 16.62 7.70 -8.46
C ALA A 190 17.13 8.04 -9.87
N PRO A 191 17.70 7.08 -10.60
CA PRO A 191 18.06 7.33 -12.00
C PRO A 191 16.80 7.82 -12.70
N HIS A 192 16.92 8.92 -13.43
CA HIS A 192 15.84 9.33 -14.33
C HIS A 192 15.57 8.14 -15.22
N GLN A 193 14.36 7.62 -15.15
CA GLN A 193 13.92 6.59 -16.10
C GLN A 193 13.75 7.27 -17.46
N THR A 194 14.89 7.55 -18.12
CA THR A 194 14.97 7.99 -19.51
C THR A 194 14.68 6.82 -20.46
N SER A 195 14.63 5.61 -19.94
CA SER A 195 14.18 4.48 -20.73
C SER A 195 12.67 4.57 -20.88
N ALA A 196 12.28 5.00 -22.05
CA ALA A 196 11.04 4.51 -22.64
C ALA A 196 11.18 2.98 -22.76
N SER A 197 11.06 2.26 -21.63
CA SER A 197 10.58 0.90 -21.72
C SER A 197 9.32 1.00 -22.57
N PRO A 198 9.23 0.24 -23.69
CA PRO A 198 8.05 0.30 -24.50
C PRO A 198 6.89 0.17 -23.52
N ARG A 199 6.07 1.21 -23.42
CA ARG A 199 4.83 1.16 -22.66
C ARG A 199 4.06 0.08 -23.39
N VAL A 200 4.33 -1.17 -22.98
CA VAL A 200 3.47 -2.29 -23.43
C VAL A 200 2.10 -1.77 -23.13
N ALA A 201 1.27 -1.67 -24.16
CA ALA A 201 -0.04 -1.10 -24.04
C ALA A 201 -0.85 -2.03 -23.13
N ILE A 202 -0.61 -1.91 -21.81
CA ILE A 202 -1.27 -2.69 -20.74
C ILE A 202 -2.78 -2.53 -20.89
N ILE A 203 -3.21 -1.36 -21.37
CA ILE A 203 -4.61 -1.02 -21.66
C ILE A 203 -5.22 -1.99 -22.69
N GLY A 204 -4.45 -2.52 -23.65
CA GLY A 204 -4.95 -3.49 -24.62
C GLY A 204 -4.99 -4.95 -24.13
N GLN A 205 -4.48 -5.24 -22.94
CA GLN A 205 -4.42 -6.60 -22.42
C GLN A 205 -5.64 -6.97 -21.59
N ARG A 206 -6.48 -7.90 -22.05
CA ARG A 206 -7.64 -8.41 -21.29
C ARG A 206 -7.27 -8.88 -19.89
N ARG A 207 -6.11 -9.53 -19.71
CA ARG A 207 -5.61 -10.00 -18.42
C ARG A 207 -5.39 -8.85 -17.43
N ALA A 208 -4.88 -7.71 -17.89
CA ALA A 208 -4.68 -6.53 -17.04
C ALA A 208 -6.01 -5.99 -16.52
N TRP A 209 -7.02 -5.93 -17.37
CA TRP A 209 -8.38 -5.51 -16.99
C TRP A 209 -9.04 -6.47 -16.01
N THR A 210 -8.91 -7.80 -16.23
CA THR A 210 -9.44 -8.82 -15.30
C THR A 210 -8.81 -8.69 -13.92
N LEU A 211 -7.47 -8.55 -13.85
CA LEU A 211 -6.76 -8.36 -12.59
C LEU A 211 -7.12 -7.03 -11.93
N GLY A 212 -7.25 -5.96 -12.72
CA GLY A 212 -7.67 -4.65 -12.25
C GLY A 212 -9.08 -4.67 -11.66
N LEU A 213 -10.03 -5.31 -12.35
CA LEU A 213 -11.40 -5.47 -11.87
C LEU A 213 -11.47 -6.30 -10.59
N TYR A 214 -10.77 -7.43 -10.54
CA TYR A 214 -10.69 -8.28 -9.35
C TYR A 214 -10.15 -7.52 -8.14
N PHE A 215 -9.03 -6.81 -8.33
CA PHE A 215 -8.44 -5.98 -7.29
C PHE A 215 -9.37 -4.83 -6.88
N GLY A 216 -10.03 -4.20 -7.85
CA GLY A 216 -11.00 -3.13 -7.62
C GLY A 216 -12.19 -3.59 -6.79
N LEU A 217 -12.77 -4.76 -7.08
CA LEU A 217 -13.91 -5.33 -6.33
C LEU A 217 -13.53 -5.65 -4.88
N ILE A 218 -12.35 -6.23 -4.64
CA ILE A 218 -11.86 -6.49 -3.28
C ILE A 218 -11.71 -5.17 -2.50
N ASN A 219 -11.09 -4.16 -3.13
CA ASN A 219 -10.91 -2.86 -2.48
C ASN A 219 -12.23 -2.11 -2.27
N ALA A 220 -13.20 -2.24 -3.17
CA ALA A 220 -14.54 -1.67 -3.01
C ALA A 220 -15.25 -2.27 -1.80
N GLY A 221 -15.21 -3.60 -1.63
CA GLY A 221 -15.74 -4.28 -0.44
C GLY A 221 -15.08 -3.79 0.85
N TYR A 222 -13.76 -3.67 0.83
CA TYR A 222 -13.01 -3.13 1.98
C TYR A 222 -13.37 -1.67 2.29
N ALA A 223 -13.47 -0.82 1.27
CA ALA A 223 -13.87 0.59 1.46
C ALA A 223 -15.28 0.71 2.03
N SER A 224 -16.21 -0.16 1.59
CA SER A 224 -17.57 -0.23 2.13
C SER A 224 -17.58 -0.61 3.62
N LEU A 225 -16.77 -1.60 4.01
CA LEU A 225 -16.64 -1.98 5.43
C LEU A 225 -16.06 -0.84 6.28
N ILE A 226 -15.04 -0.14 5.79
CA ILE A 226 -14.49 1.03 6.51
C ILE A 226 -15.56 2.12 6.70
N ALA A 227 -16.37 2.36 5.69
CA ALA A 227 -17.34 3.44 5.70
C ALA A 227 -18.55 3.13 6.57
N TRP A 228 -19.07 1.90 6.51
CA TRP A 228 -20.40 1.57 7.01
C TRP A 228 -20.43 0.61 8.18
N LEU A 229 -19.36 -0.16 8.43
CA LEU A 229 -19.33 -1.09 9.57
C LEU A 229 -19.49 -0.36 10.91
N PRO A 230 -18.74 0.70 11.23
CA PRO A 230 -18.90 1.40 12.50
C PRO A 230 -20.28 2.06 12.64
N PRO A 231 -20.79 2.85 11.67
CA PRO A 231 -22.13 3.44 11.76
C PRO A 231 -23.25 2.40 11.95
N TYR A 232 -23.11 1.21 11.34
CA TYR A 232 -24.08 0.13 11.50
C TYR A 232 -24.17 -0.36 12.95
N TYR A 233 -23.03 -0.64 13.59
CA TYR A 233 -23.02 -1.07 14.98
C TYR A 233 -23.48 0.03 15.95
N ILE A 234 -23.16 1.29 15.65
CA ILE A 234 -23.67 2.42 16.45
C ILE A 234 -25.19 2.54 16.36
N GLN A 235 -25.79 2.27 15.19
CA GLN A 235 -27.26 2.22 15.03
C GLN A 235 -27.91 1.06 15.81
N LEU A 236 -27.16 -0.03 16.07
CA LEU A 236 -27.61 -1.13 16.93
C LEU A 236 -27.50 -0.81 18.41
N GLY A 237 -26.94 0.36 18.79
CA GLY A 237 -26.80 0.79 20.18
C GLY A 237 -25.39 0.61 20.76
N ASP A 238 -24.44 0.13 19.97
CA ASP A 238 -23.06 -0.01 20.41
C ASP A 238 -22.33 1.34 20.47
N SER A 239 -21.30 1.45 21.33
CA SER A 239 -20.49 2.65 21.42
C SER A 239 -19.59 2.85 20.19
N ALA A 240 -19.25 4.11 19.90
CA ALA A 240 -18.28 4.46 18.85
C ALA A 240 -16.90 3.79 19.09
N GLN A 241 -16.50 3.64 20.36
CA GLN A 241 -15.29 2.96 20.76
C GLN A 241 -15.29 1.47 20.39
N TYR A 242 -16.39 0.77 20.69
CA TYR A 242 -16.55 -0.64 20.34
C TYR A 242 -16.58 -0.83 18.83
N SER A 243 -17.34 -0.02 18.11
CA SER A 243 -17.45 -0.07 16.65
C SER A 243 -16.10 0.22 15.95
N GLY A 244 -15.32 1.17 16.48
CA GLY A 244 -13.96 1.44 16.01
C GLY A 244 -13.00 0.27 16.27
N SER A 245 -13.15 -0.42 17.42
CA SER A 245 -12.31 -1.59 17.73
C SER A 245 -12.62 -2.79 16.83
N LEU A 246 -13.85 -2.99 16.40
CA LEU A 246 -14.22 -4.00 15.41
C LEU A 246 -13.55 -3.73 14.05
N LEU A 247 -13.56 -2.47 13.62
CA LEU A 247 -12.84 -2.07 12.39
C LEU A 247 -11.32 -2.24 12.54
N ALA A 248 -10.76 -1.95 13.72
CA ALA A 248 -9.36 -2.21 13.99
C ALA A 248 -9.03 -3.70 13.93
N LEU A 249 -9.86 -4.57 14.48
CA LEU A 249 -9.69 -6.04 14.42
C LEU A 249 -9.67 -6.55 12.98
N LEU A 250 -10.55 -6.02 12.11
CA LEU A 250 -10.54 -6.31 10.68
C LEU A 250 -9.18 -5.95 10.05
N THR A 251 -8.62 -4.79 10.38
CA THR A 251 -7.31 -4.36 9.86
C THR A 251 -6.15 -5.19 10.42
N VAL A 252 -6.24 -5.70 11.65
CA VAL A 252 -5.29 -6.67 12.22
C VAL A 252 -5.30 -7.96 11.40
N GLY A 253 -6.47 -8.50 11.08
CA GLY A 253 -6.61 -9.67 10.21
C GLY A 253 -5.98 -9.46 8.83
N GLN A 254 -6.20 -8.30 8.21
CA GLN A 254 -5.57 -7.94 6.94
C GLN A 254 -4.05 -7.80 7.06
N THR A 255 -3.56 -7.19 8.14
CA THR A 255 -2.12 -7.05 8.40
C THR A 255 -1.47 -8.42 8.55
N ALA A 256 -2.08 -9.30 9.33
CA ALA A 256 -1.62 -10.68 9.50
C ALA A 256 -1.62 -11.42 8.15
N GLY A 257 -2.69 -11.32 7.36
CA GLY A 257 -2.77 -11.90 6.02
C GLY A 257 -1.67 -11.37 5.09
N ALA A 258 -1.43 -10.07 5.08
CA ALA A 258 -0.40 -9.44 4.25
C ALA A 258 1.03 -9.89 4.60
N LEU A 259 1.29 -10.25 5.86
CA LEU A 259 2.58 -10.76 6.31
C LEU A 259 2.73 -12.28 6.12
N LEU A 260 1.67 -13.04 6.43
CA LEU A 260 1.72 -14.49 6.46
C LEU A 260 1.54 -15.14 5.08
N LEU A 261 0.62 -14.64 4.25
CA LEU A 261 0.33 -15.24 2.95
C LEU A 261 1.54 -15.30 1.99
N PRO A 262 2.37 -14.25 1.87
CA PRO A 262 3.58 -14.34 1.05
C PRO A 262 4.62 -15.31 1.60
N ALA A 263 4.68 -15.49 2.94
CA ALA A 263 5.58 -16.46 3.56
C ALA A 263 5.12 -17.89 3.30
N LEU A 264 3.83 -18.17 3.39
CA LEU A 264 3.22 -19.46 3.09
C LEU A 264 3.35 -19.82 1.60
N ALA A 265 3.07 -18.88 0.70
CA ALA A 265 3.22 -19.10 -0.75
C ALA A 265 4.65 -19.47 -1.14
N ARG A 266 5.66 -18.86 -0.50
CA ARG A 266 7.07 -19.21 -0.74
C ARG A 266 7.42 -20.65 -0.29
N GLN A 267 6.78 -21.15 0.76
CA GLN A 267 6.98 -22.52 1.21
C GLN A 267 6.41 -23.53 0.21
N GLU A 268 5.23 -23.25 -0.34
CA GLU A 268 4.60 -24.08 -1.37
C GLU A 268 5.44 -24.12 -2.66
N ASP A 269 5.94 -22.98 -3.13
CA ASP A 269 6.82 -22.91 -4.29
C ASP A 269 8.10 -23.72 -4.10
N ARG A 270 8.72 -23.65 -2.91
CA ARG A 270 9.91 -24.45 -2.58
C ARG A 270 9.60 -25.94 -2.53
N ARG A 271 8.45 -26.36 -2.00
CA ARG A 271 7.99 -27.74 -1.99
C ARG A 271 7.65 -28.23 -3.39
N GLY A 272 7.01 -27.41 -4.22
CA GLY A 272 6.68 -27.70 -5.60
C GLY A 272 7.92 -27.89 -6.47
N ILE A 273 8.94 -27.05 -6.33
CA ILE A 273 10.22 -27.19 -7.01
C ILE A 273 10.95 -28.45 -6.54
N GLY A 274 10.99 -28.72 -5.22
CA GLY A 274 11.60 -29.93 -4.67
C GLY A 274 10.96 -31.22 -5.17
N ARG A 275 9.62 -31.26 -5.29
CA ARG A 275 8.91 -32.41 -5.86
C ARG A 275 9.18 -32.59 -7.36
N ARG A 276 9.31 -31.51 -8.14
CA ARG A 276 9.63 -31.59 -9.57
C ARG A 276 11.05 -32.05 -9.83
N VAL A 277 12.00 -31.68 -9.00
CA VAL A 277 13.42 -32.14 -9.09
C VAL A 277 13.54 -33.61 -8.70
N SER A 278 12.80 -34.08 -7.70
CA SER A 278 12.80 -35.50 -7.30
C SER A 278 12.01 -36.42 -8.23
N SER A 279 11.14 -35.90 -9.09
CA SER A 279 10.37 -36.68 -10.05
C SER A 279 11.01 -36.79 -11.44
N VAL A 280 12.24 -36.28 -11.63
CA VAL A 280 13.01 -36.51 -12.87
C VAL A 280 13.70 -37.85 -12.75
N PRO A 281 13.31 -38.89 -13.52
CA PRO A 281 13.99 -40.18 -13.51
C PRO A 281 15.42 -39.98 -14.05
N GLY A 282 16.43 -40.19 -13.22
CA GLY A 282 17.82 -40.14 -13.64
C GLY A 282 18.77 -39.21 -12.91
N ALA A 283 18.31 -38.39 -11.96
CA ALA A 283 19.20 -37.48 -11.21
C ALA A 283 19.96 -38.15 -10.05
N GLY A 284 19.92 -39.47 -9.92
CA GLY A 284 20.41 -40.20 -8.77
C GLY A 284 21.42 -41.30 -9.05
N ALA A 285 22.23 -41.28 -10.14
CA ALA A 285 23.33 -42.24 -10.27
C ALA A 285 24.43 -41.71 -11.21
N GLY A 286 25.52 -41.23 -10.66
CA GLY A 286 26.69 -40.93 -11.51
C GLY A 286 27.75 -40.01 -10.92
N SER A 287 28.12 -40.18 -9.63
CA SER A 287 29.41 -39.64 -9.21
C SER A 287 30.44 -40.75 -9.25
N ARG A 288 31.00 -41.00 -10.42
CA ARG A 288 32.31 -41.65 -10.50
C ARG A 288 33.36 -40.57 -10.78
N ARG A 289 34.29 -40.48 -9.84
CA ARG A 289 35.53 -39.73 -9.96
C ARG A 289 36.28 -40.20 -11.23
N THR A 290 36.65 -39.26 -12.09
CA THR A 290 37.85 -39.41 -12.91
C THR A 290 38.68 -38.14 -12.81
N THR A 291 39.83 -38.28 -12.23
CA THR A 291 40.94 -37.35 -12.27
C THR A 291 41.46 -37.28 -13.70
N GLY A 292 41.75 -36.08 -14.21
CA GLY A 292 42.56 -35.91 -15.43
C GLY A 292 42.27 -34.64 -16.20
N GLY A 293 43.08 -33.67 -16.03
CA GLY A 293 43.77 -32.74 -16.92
C GLY A 293 43.04 -32.01 -18.02
N GLY A 294 43.21 -30.71 -18.04
CA GLY A 294 43.49 -29.94 -19.24
C GLY A 294 42.39 -29.09 -19.88
N ARG A 295 42.53 -27.77 -19.71
CA ARG A 295 42.23 -26.69 -20.66
C ARG A 295 41.01 -26.82 -21.60
N GLN A 296 40.04 -25.96 -21.43
CA GLN A 296 39.70 -24.89 -22.42
C GLN A 296 38.49 -24.10 -21.95
N ALA A 297 38.67 -22.80 -21.94
CA ALA A 297 37.63 -21.81 -21.77
C ALA A 297 36.80 -21.71 -23.06
N GLY A 298 35.52 -21.48 -22.94
CA GLY A 298 34.69 -21.03 -24.05
C GLY A 298 33.29 -21.66 -24.09
N SER A 299 32.29 -20.80 -24.08
CA SER A 299 30.91 -21.12 -24.50
C SER A 299 29.96 -21.72 -23.46
N LEU A 300 29.44 -20.86 -22.60
CA LEU A 300 28.22 -21.13 -21.83
C LEU A 300 27.28 -19.92 -21.93
N TYR A 301 26.74 -19.66 -23.11
CA TYR A 301 25.62 -18.73 -23.30
C TYR A 301 24.77 -19.16 -24.51
N ALA A 302 24.09 -20.29 -24.42
CA ALA A 302 23.16 -20.70 -25.47
C ALA A 302 22.01 -21.62 -24.94
N GLY A 303 21.71 -21.65 -23.62
CA GLY A 303 20.74 -22.59 -23.05
C GLY A 303 19.37 -22.01 -22.68
N ASP A 304 19.20 -20.69 -22.64
CA ASP A 304 18.07 -20.09 -21.91
C ASP A 304 16.87 -19.64 -22.77
N ARG A 305 16.87 -19.89 -24.08
CA ARG A 305 15.77 -19.46 -24.96
C ARG A 305 14.75 -20.53 -25.34
N ILE A 306 14.95 -21.78 -24.97
CA ILE A 306 14.05 -22.86 -25.40
C ILE A 306 12.98 -23.23 -24.36
N TYR A 307 13.16 -22.87 -23.09
CA TYR A 307 12.21 -23.28 -22.03
C TYR A 307 10.95 -22.42 -21.91
N HIS A 308 10.93 -21.22 -22.50
CA HIS A 308 9.77 -20.31 -22.35
C HIS A 308 8.62 -20.53 -23.35
N ARG A 309 8.79 -21.36 -24.37
CA ARG A 309 7.73 -21.58 -25.38
C ARG A 309 6.87 -22.83 -25.21
N ARG A 310 7.25 -23.77 -24.32
CA ARG A 310 6.46 -25.01 -24.13
C ARG A 310 5.51 -25.03 -22.94
N SER A 311 5.65 -24.11 -21.99
CA SER A 311 4.79 -24.06 -20.80
C SER A 311 3.46 -23.33 -21.00
N VAL A 312 3.26 -22.64 -22.12
CA VAL A 312 2.03 -21.86 -22.40
C VAL A 312 1.02 -22.63 -23.26
N ALA A 313 1.42 -23.74 -23.89
CA ALA A 313 0.57 -24.47 -24.83
C ALA A 313 -0.29 -25.59 -24.21
N LEU A 314 -0.14 -25.90 -22.93
CA LEU A 314 -0.84 -27.04 -22.30
C LEU A 314 -2.02 -26.65 -21.36
N ALA A 315 -2.40 -25.40 -21.29
CA ALA A 315 -3.43 -24.94 -20.35
C ALA A 315 -4.82 -24.69 -20.98
N PHE A 316 -5.03 -24.92 -22.25
CA PHE A 316 -6.36 -24.78 -22.88
C PHE A 316 -6.64 -25.89 -23.89
N ARG A 317 -7.22 -27.00 -23.43
CA ARG A 317 -8.11 -27.84 -24.23
C ARG A 317 -9.50 -27.75 -23.60
N PRO A 318 -10.53 -27.30 -24.30
CA PRO A 318 -11.90 -27.45 -23.85
C PRO A 318 -12.30 -28.94 -24.01
N ALA A 319 -12.95 -29.49 -22.99
CA ALA A 319 -13.65 -30.74 -23.07
C ALA A 319 -14.89 -30.54 -23.95
N ALA A 320 -15.04 -31.41 -24.93
CA ALA A 320 -16.26 -31.60 -25.70
C ALA A 320 -17.32 -32.30 -24.83
#